data_9cc8b7e8e022338fc4fff94956c5d8bf
#
_entry.id   9cc8b7e8e022338fc4fff94956c5d8bf
#
_cell.length_a   1.000
_cell.length_b   1.000
_cell.length_c   1.000
_cell.angle_alpha   90.00
_cell.angle_beta   90.00
_cell.angle_gamma   90.00
#
_symmetry.space_group_name_H-M   'P 1'
#
loop_
_entity.id
_entity.type
_entity.pdbx_description
1 polymer ?
#
loop_
_entity_poly.entity_id
_entity_poly.type
_entity_poly.pdbx_seq_one_letter_code
_entity_poly.pdbx_strand_id
1 'polypeptide(L)'
;MVARWSQPMTPCRPRPVSGKAHASIHLPARGPARAIPESAAVISPRRTFAIISHPDAGKTTLTEKLLYVGGAIHLAGEVKARGQTRRARSDWMKIEQQRGISVTSSVMTFEKGGITFNLLDTPGHEDFSEDTYRTLTAVDSAVMVIDAAKGIEPQTRKLFEVCRLRNVPIITFVNKVDREGRPVFELLDEIAEILQLDVCPMSWPIGMGGTFQGILDLTTNRLHRPEGDSRTYQGKVEENPDLPPEIAEEIELAQGGYASFDGDAYRAGDLTPVYFGSALKDFGPAELIAALAAHAPPPRPQPADPAPIDPSAKEVTGFVFKVQANMDPQHRDRIAFMRLCSGVFKRGMKLTPTGHGKPIAVHSPILFFAQDREIADEAYPGDIIGIPNHGTLRVGDTLSERADIRFTGLPNFAPEILRRVVLKDPTKTKQLRKALDDMAEEGVTQVFYPEIGSNWIIGVVGQLQLEVLLSRLDAEYKVAAGLEPAPFETARWVSAADPADLKGFTDLNRSAMARDRDGNPVFLAKSAWEVGYIADRYAKVKFAATRER
;
A
#
# COMPACT_ATOMS: atom_id res chain seq x y z
N MET A 1 18.76 -10.24 -11.63
CA MET A 1 19.97 -9.37 -11.80
C MET A 1 19.59 -7.97 -11.38
N VAL A 2 19.96 -7.60 -10.17
CA VAL A 2 19.63 -6.29 -9.58
C VAL A 2 20.67 -5.30 -10.08
N ALA A 3 20.24 -4.27 -10.79
CA ALA A 3 21.11 -3.18 -11.21
C ALA A 3 21.63 -2.45 -9.97
N ARG A 4 22.96 -2.46 -9.78
CA ARG A 4 23.68 -1.71 -8.77
C ARG A 4 23.54 -0.21 -9.04
N TRP A 5 22.87 0.48 -8.15
CA TRP A 5 23.03 1.93 -7.96
C TRP A 5 24.13 2.12 -6.91
N SER A 6 25.37 2.28 -7.36
CA SER A 6 26.48 2.69 -6.53
C SER A 6 26.79 4.16 -6.85
N GLN A 7 26.31 5.06 -6.00
CA GLN A 7 26.97 6.35 -5.83
C GLN A 7 27.61 6.37 -4.44
N PRO A 8 28.86 6.80 -4.30
CA PRO A 8 29.55 6.83 -3.02
C PRO A 8 29.03 7.97 -2.16
N MET A 9 28.51 7.62 -0.97
CA MET A 9 28.19 8.58 0.06
C MET A 9 29.48 9.04 0.76
N THR A 10 29.67 10.34 0.83
CA THR A 10 30.74 10.99 1.58
C THR A 10 30.43 10.86 3.07
N PRO A 11 31.38 10.45 3.93
CA PRO A 11 31.12 10.32 5.36
C PRO A 11 30.97 11.70 6.01
N CYS A 12 29.88 11.87 6.74
CA CYS A 12 29.64 13.03 7.60
C CYS A 12 30.64 13.02 8.76
N ARG A 13 31.47 14.06 8.87
CA ARG A 13 32.35 14.30 10.02
C ARG A 13 31.54 14.88 11.18
N PRO A 14 31.80 14.46 12.43
CA PRO A 14 31.17 15.08 13.60
C PRO A 14 31.67 16.51 13.79
N ARG A 15 30.74 17.44 14.06
CA ARG A 15 31.06 18.83 14.42
C ARG A 15 31.39 18.89 15.92
N PRO A 16 32.40 19.70 16.31
CA PRO A 16 32.74 19.88 17.70
C PRO A 16 31.74 20.79 18.42
N VAL A 17 31.43 20.42 19.66
CA VAL A 17 30.64 21.20 20.61
C VAL A 17 31.48 22.38 21.09
N SER A 18 31.04 23.60 20.92
CA SER A 18 31.60 24.78 21.58
C SER A 18 30.51 25.68 22.18
N GLY A 19 30.57 25.77 23.49
CA GLY A 19 30.50 27.00 24.31
C GLY A 19 29.29 27.90 24.22
N LYS A 20 28.59 27.96 25.32
CA LYS A 20 27.61 28.90 25.83
C LYS A 20 27.76 30.36 25.36
N ALA A 21 26.67 30.95 24.85
CA ALA A 21 26.39 32.40 25.00
C ALA A 21 24.89 32.58 25.24
N HIS A 22 24.54 33.15 26.40
CA HIS A 22 23.18 33.60 26.71
C HIS A 22 22.83 34.82 25.85
N ALA A 23 21.82 34.71 25.02
CA ALA A 23 21.16 35.85 24.40
C ALA A 23 19.68 35.80 24.77
N SER A 24 19.24 36.80 25.54
CA SER A 24 17.84 37.02 25.90
C SER A 24 17.06 37.45 24.65
N ILE A 25 16.15 36.61 24.17
CA ILE A 25 15.25 36.93 23.08
C ILE A 25 13.93 37.45 23.68
N HIS A 26 13.65 38.72 23.45
CA HIS A 26 12.34 39.34 23.68
C HIS A 26 11.29 38.71 22.76
N LEU A 27 10.30 38.08 23.36
CA LEU A 27 9.09 37.62 22.66
C LEU A 27 8.15 38.81 22.43
N PRO A 28 7.62 39.02 21.22
CA PRO A 28 6.57 40.02 21.00
C PRO A 28 5.24 39.54 21.62
N ALA A 29 4.48 40.49 22.16
CA ALA A 29 3.21 40.32 22.83
C ALA A 29 2.19 39.58 21.92
N ARG A 30 1.51 38.56 22.46
CA ARG A 30 0.39 37.88 21.81
C ARG A 30 -0.75 38.85 21.53
N GLY A 31 -1.07 39.04 20.26
CA GLY A 31 -2.29 39.69 19.83
C GLY A 31 -3.53 38.90 20.26
N PRO A 32 -4.73 39.53 20.31
CA PRO A 32 -5.94 38.86 20.78
C PRO A 32 -6.29 37.68 19.90
N ALA A 33 -6.60 36.54 20.55
CA ALA A 33 -7.06 35.33 19.90
C ALA A 33 -8.31 35.63 19.05
N ARG A 34 -8.20 35.34 17.75
CA ARG A 34 -9.32 35.44 16.83
C ARG A 34 -10.33 34.36 17.23
N ALA A 35 -11.53 34.77 17.59
CA ALA A 35 -12.65 33.89 17.90
C ALA A 35 -12.93 32.99 16.69
N ILE A 36 -12.91 31.68 16.90
CA ILE A 36 -13.32 30.65 15.94
C ILE A 36 -14.85 30.76 15.81
N PRO A 37 -15.42 30.83 14.59
CA PRO A 37 -16.87 30.87 14.44
C PRO A 37 -17.49 29.55 14.87
N GLU A 38 -18.53 29.65 15.67
CA GLU A 38 -19.30 28.62 16.38
C GLU A 38 -20.25 27.84 15.44
N SER A 39 -19.80 27.25 14.33
CA SER A 39 -20.60 26.29 13.54
C SER A 39 -19.81 25.51 12.48
N ALA A 40 -18.53 25.22 12.68
CA ALA A 40 -17.89 24.16 11.91
C ALA A 40 -18.23 22.83 12.61
N ALA A 41 -19.01 21.97 11.98
CA ALA A 41 -19.12 20.58 12.41
C ALA A 41 -17.68 20.06 12.60
N VAL A 42 -17.38 19.58 13.82
CA VAL A 42 -16.03 19.08 14.14
C VAL A 42 -15.81 17.86 13.26
N ILE A 43 -15.06 18.07 12.16
CA ILE A 43 -14.70 16.99 11.26
C ILE A 43 -13.82 16.01 12.03
N SER A 44 -14.28 14.77 12.15
CA SER A 44 -13.54 13.70 12.80
C SER A 44 -12.15 13.56 12.16
N PRO A 45 -11.05 13.52 12.94
CA PRO A 45 -9.72 13.31 12.39
C PRO A 45 -9.64 12.01 11.60
N ARG A 46 -8.88 11.98 10.49
CA ARG A 46 -8.68 10.80 9.66
C ARG A 46 -7.28 10.23 9.84
N ARG A 47 -7.18 8.90 9.82
CA ARG A 47 -5.94 8.15 9.76
C ARG A 47 -6.04 7.12 8.64
N THR A 48 -5.29 7.31 7.58
CA THR A 48 -5.29 6.40 6.43
C THR A 48 -3.98 5.67 6.38
N PHE A 49 -4.03 4.35 6.54
CA PHE A 49 -2.83 3.52 6.64
C PHE A 49 -2.97 2.20 5.89
N ALA A 50 -1.83 1.68 5.43
CA ALA A 50 -1.73 0.36 4.82
C ALA A 50 -1.14 -0.64 5.81
N ILE A 51 -1.53 -1.91 5.68
CA ILE A 51 -0.81 -3.01 6.33
C ILE A 51 0.01 -3.74 5.27
N ILE A 52 1.31 -3.81 5.49
CA ILE A 52 2.29 -4.42 4.60
C ILE A 52 3.07 -5.52 5.32
N SER A 53 3.40 -6.57 4.62
CA SER A 53 4.16 -7.69 5.19
C SER A 53 4.71 -8.61 4.12
N HIS A 54 5.66 -9.46 4.52
CA HIS A 54 5.95 -10.70 3.80
C HIS A 54 4.77 -11.68 3.91
N PRO A 55 4.56 -12.60 2.95
CA PRO A 55 3.58 -13.69 3.08
C PRO A 55 3.75 -14.44 4.39
N ASP A 56 2.62 -14.86 4.98
CA ASP A 56 2.56 -15.62 6.23
C ASP A 56 3.04 -14.89 7.51
N ALA A 57 3.43 -13.62 7.47
CA ALA A 57 3.76 -12.86 8.68
C ALA A 57 2.53 -12.63 9.61
N GLY A 58 1.32 -12.93 9.14
CA GLY A 58 0.08 -12.81 9.91
C GLY A 58 -0.72 -11.53 9.63
N LYS A 59 -0.48 -10.90 8.47
CA LYS A 59 -1.16 -9.69 8.03
C LYS A 59 -2.69 -9.79 8.10
N THR A 60 -3.28 -10.77 7.43
CA THR A 60 -4.74 -10.97 7.39
C THR A 60 -5.34 -11.16 8.79
N THR A 61 -4.64 -11.92 9.66
CA THR A 61 -5.06 -12.07 11.05
C THR A 61 -5.02 -10.74 11.80
N LEU A 62 -3.96 -9.96 11.63
CA LEU A 62 -3.85 -8.63 12.25
C LEU A 62 -4.94 -7.69 11.73
N THR A 63 -5.19 -7.65 10.42
CA THR A 63 -6.27 -6.87 9.81
C THR A 63 -7.62 -7.18 10.45
N GLU A 64 -8.00 -8.46 10.57
CA GLU A 64 -9.26 -8.85 11.21
C GLU A 64 -9.32 -8.44 12.69
N LYS A 65 -8.20 -8.55 13.40
CA LYS A 65 -8.14 -8.15 14.82
C LYS A 65 -8.24 -6.63 15.01
N LEU A 66 -7.61 -5.84 14.13
CA LEU A 66 -7.77 -4.39 14.15
C LEU A 66 -9.22 -3.96 13.89
N LEU A 67 -9.90 -4.60 12.93
CA LEU A 67 -11.32 -4.37 12.67
C LEU A 67 -12.21 -4.78 13.85
N TYR A 68 -11.88 -5.87 14.53
CA TYR A 68 -12.60 -6.32 15.72
C TYR A 68 -12.43 -5.35 16.89
N VAL A 69 -11.19 -4.96 17.21
CA VAL A 69 -10.87 -3.96 18.24
C VAL A 69 -11.45 -2.59 17.88
N GLY A 70 -11.45 -2.25 16.60
CA GLY A 70 -12.10 -1.05 16.05
C GLY A 70 -13.62 -1.04 16.15
N GLY A 71 -14.25 -2.19 16.48
CA GLY A 71 -15.70 -2.34 16.54
C GLY A 71 -16.39 -2.48 15.19
N ALA A 72 -15.62 -2.60 14.12
CA ALA A 72 -16.13 -2.73 12.77
C ALA A 72 -16.69 -4.14 12.46
N ILE A 73 -16.24 -5.16 13.20
CA ILE A 73 -16.76 -6.53 13.13
C ILE A 73 -17.03 -7.08 14.53
N HIS A 74 -18.07 -7.89 14.66
CA HIS A 74 -18.47 -8.43 15.97
C HIS A 74 -17.77 -9.74 16.35
N LEU A 75 -17.16 -10.43 15.37
CA LEU A 75 -16.43 -11.68 15.56
C LEU A 75 -15.24 -11.70 14.60
N ALA A 76 -14.03 -11.74 15.14
CA ALA A 76 -12.85 -12.04 14.35
C ALA A 76 -12.89 -13.52 13.93
N GLY A 77 -12.75 -13.80 12.63
CA GLY A 77 -12.68 -15.17 12.11
C GLY A 77 -11.35 -15.80 12.47
N GLU A 78 -11.35 -17.03 13.00
CA GLU A 78 -10.14 -17.83 13.05
C GLU A 78 -9.78 -18.29 11.63
N VAL A 79 -8.65 -17.83 11.10
CA VAL A 79 -8.04 -18.40 9.91
C VAL A 79 -7.42 -19.73 10.32
N LYS A 80 -8.20 -20.81 10.39
CA LYS A 80 -7.67 -22.17 10.58
C LYS A 80 -7.76 -22.99 9.32
N ALA A 81 -6.60 -23.48 8.90
CA ALA A 81 -6.45 -24.58 7.98
C ALA A 81 -7.12 -25.85 8.54
N ARG A 82 -7.99 -26.45 7.73
CA ARG A 82 -8.68 -27.75 7.83
C ARG A 82 -10.09 -27.74 8.44
N GLY A 83 -11.06 -27.68 7.54
CA GLY A 83 -12.44 -28.18 7.75
C GLY A 83 -13.41 -27.17 8.35
N GLN A 84 -14.26 -26.59 7.54
CA GLN A 84 -15.29 -25.58 7.80
C GLN A 84 -14.76 -24.19 8.17
N THR A 85 -14.42 -23.46 7.17
CA THR A 85 -13.81 -22.13 7.20
C THR A 85 -14.86 -21.02 7.29
N ARG A 86 -14.88 -20.24 8.36
CA ARG A 86 -15.23 -18.83 8.27
C ARG A 86 -14.04 -18.14 7.58
N ARG A 87 -14.29 -17.56 6.41
CA ARG A 87 -13.29 -16.99 5.51
C ARG A 87 -12.96 -15.57 5.94
N ALA A 88 -11.71 -15.16 5.78
CA ALA A 88 -11.30 -13.77 5.98
C ALA A 88 -12.14 -12.86 5.06
N ARG A 89 -12.59 -11.72 5.59
CA ARG A 89 -13.45 -10.79 4.83
C ARG A 89 -12.68 -10.03 3.76
N SER A 90 -11.37 -9.93 3.92
CA SER A 90 -10.46 -9.35 2.92
C SER A 90 -10.37 -10.22 1.66
N ASP A 91 -10.53 -11.56 1.77
CA ASP A 91 -10.32 -12.50 0.69
C ASP A 91 -11.65 -12.93 0.06
N TRP A 92 -12.16 -12.17 -0.89
CA TRP A 92 -13.46 -12.39 -1.50
C TRP A 92 -13.40 -13.20 -2.81
N MET A 93 -12.25 -13.26 -3.49
CA MET A 93 -12.09 -14.05 -4.71
C MET A 93 -11.98 -15.54 -4.41
N LYS A 94 -12.56 -16.40 -5.29
CA LYS A 94 -12.45 -17.85 -5.14
C LYS A 94 -11.00 -18.33 -5.10
N ILE A 95 -10.12 -17.71 -5.88
CA ILE A 95 -8.71 -18.08 -5.93
C ILE A 95 -7.96 -17.69 -4.64
N GLU A 96 -8.28 -16.54 -4.04
CA GLU A 96 -7.78 -16.14 -2.72
C GLU A 96 -8.15 -17.17 -1.67
N GLN A 97 -9.42 -17.57 -1.68
CA GLN A 97 -9.97 -18.56 -0.74
C GLN A 97 -9.39 -19.97 -0.92
N GLN A 98 -9.09 -20.37 -2.16
CA GLN A 98 -8.50 -21.66 -2.47
C GLN A 98 -7.02 -21.73 -2.09
N ARG A 99 -6.29 -20.64 -2.29
CA ARG A 99 -4.84 -20.57 -2.05
C ARG A 99 -4.50 -20.05 -0.65
N GLY A 100 -5.44 -19.38 0.04
CA GLY A 100 -5.22 -18.77 1.36
C GLY A 100 -4.29 -17.56 1.31
N ILE A 101 -4.28 -16.83 0.19
CA ILE A 101 -3.46 -15.64 -0.04
C ILE A 101 -4.31 -14.49 -0.56
N SER A 102 -4.05 -13.28 -0.10
CA SER A 102 -4.69 -12.07 -0.64
C SER A 102 -4.03 -11.71 -1.98
N VAL A 103 -4.85 -11.53 -3.01
CA VAL A 103 -4.44 -11.20 -4.38
C VAL A 103 -4.60 -9.71 -4.67
N THR A 104 -5.61 -9.09 -4.06
CA THR A 104 -5.94 -7.68 -4.27
C THR A 104 -6.00 -6.92 -2.96
N SER A 105 -5.67 -5.62 -3.00
CA SER A 105 -5.83 -4.74 -1.83
C SER A 105 -7.31 -4.56 -1.51
N SER A 106 -7.65 -4.52 -0.22
CA SER A 106 -8.99 -4.23 0.29
C SER A 106 -8.98 -2.91 1.05
N VAL A 107 -10.08 -2.16 0.96
CA VAL A 107 -10.29 -0.91 1.71
C VAL A 107 -11.36 -1.16 2.76
N MET A 108 -11.08 -0.76 4.00
CA MET A 108 -12.01 -0.91 5.12
C MET A 108 -11.94 0.34 6.00
N THR A 109 -13.11 0.91 6.27
CA THR A 109 -13.24 2.11 7.11
C THR A 109 -13.92 1.74 8.44
N PHE A 110 -13.44 2.31 9.54
CA PHE A 110 -14.06 2.17 10.86
C PHE A 110 -13.78 3.41 11.72
N GLU A 111 -14.58 3.56 12.78
CA GLU A 111 -14.43 4.66 13.73
C GLU A 111 -14.06 4.15 15.13
N LYS A 112 -13.05 4.76 15.74
CA LYS A 112 -12.65 4.46 17.12
C LYS A 112 -12.16 5.73 17.82
N GLY A 113 -12.71 5.98 19.01
CA GLY A 113 -12.27 7.14 19.81
C GLY A 113 -12.46 8.50 19.12
N GLY A 114 -13.47 8.64 18.25
CA GLY A 114 -13.73 9.86 17.51
C GLY A 114 -12.77 10.09 16.32
N ILE A 115 -12.00 9.08 15.93
CA ILE A 115 -11.11 9.09 14.76
C ILE A 115 -11.64 8.12 13.72
N THR A 116 -11.70 8.56 12.46
CA THR A 116 -12.01 7.69 11.33
C THR A 116 -10.72 7.08 10.80
N PHE A 117 -10.66 5.76 10.77
CA PHE A 117 -9.55 4.98 10.24
C PHE A 117 -9.92 4.42 8.88
N ASN A 118 -9.07 4.66 7.89
CA ASN A 118 -9.13 4.03 6.58
C ASN A 118 -7.96 3.03 6.49
N LEU A 119 -8.28 1.75 6.61
CA LEU A 119 -7.32 0.65 6.54
C LEU A 119 -7.30 0.09 5.13
N LEU A 120 -6.11 0.01 4.54
CA LEU A 120 -5.85 -0.62 3.26
C LEU A 120 -5.04 -1.90 3.50
N ASP A 121 -5.71 -3.04 3.36
CA ASP A 121 -5.04 -4.34 3.43
C ASP A 121 -4.41 -4.66 2.07
N THR A 122 -3.09 -4.88 2.02
CA THR A 122 -2.37 -5.09 0.77
C THR A 122 -2.07 -6.58 0.53
N PRO A 123 -1.88 -7.04 -0.71
CA PRO A 123 -1.36 -8.37 -0.96
C PRO A 123 0.02 -8.56 -0.31
N GLY A 124 0.24 -9.72 0.32
CA GLY A 124 1.55 -10.05 0.89
C GLY A 124 2.52 -10.66 -0.12
N HIS A 125 2.00 -11.27 -1.20
CA HIS A 125 2.81 -11.99 -2.18
C HIS A 125 3.49 -11.03 -3.18
N GLU A 126 4.77 -11.27 -3.49
CA GLU A 126 5.56 -10.39 -4.37
C GLU A 126 5.00 -10.28 -5.79
N ASP A 127 4.30 -11.29 -6.30
CA ASP A 127 3.66 -11.26 -7.59
C ASP A 127 2.61 -10.15 -7.73
N PHE A 128 2.07 -9.66 -6.60
CA PHE A 128 1.08 -8.58 -6.55
C PHE A 128 1.66 -7.26 -6.01
N SER A 129 2.97 -7.11 -6.03
CA SER A 129 3.68 -5.93 -5.51
C SER A 129 3.22 -4.63 -6.17
N GLU A 130 2.84 -4.64 -7.45
CA GLU A 130 2.36 -3.45 -8.17
C GLU A 130 1.06 -2.88 -7.54
N ASP A 131 0.11 -3.74 -7.14
CA ASP A 131 -1.10 -3.32 -6.42
C ASP A 131 -0.75 -2.73 -5.05
N THR A 132 0.21 -3.35 -4.35
CA THR A 132 0.73 -2.83 -3.09
C THR A 132 1.37 -1.46 -3.26
N TYR A 133 2.21 -1.26 -4.28
CA TYR A 133 2.87 0.02 -4.53
C TYR A 133 1.87 1.13 -4.87
N ARG A 134 0.82 0.83 -5.64
CA ARG A 134 -0.27 1.78 -5.92
C ARG A 134 -1.06 2.11 -4.65
N THR A 135 -1.35 1.11 -3.83
CA THR A 135 -2.04 1.29 -2.56
C THR A 135 -1.24 2.18 -1.60
N LEU A 136 0.08 2.02 -1.54
CA LEU A 136 0.97 2.86 -0.73
C LEU A 136 0.99 4.33 -1.18
N THR A 137 0.58 4.66 -2.41
CA THR A 137 0.41 6.07 -2.80
C THR A 137 -0.81 6.73 -2.18
N ALA A 138 -1.79 5.92 -1.76
CA ALA A 138 -3.07 6.40 -1.23
C ALA A 138 -3.11 6.46 0.30
N VAL A 139 -1.99 6.24 1.00
CA VAL A 139 -1.96 6.23 2.47
C VAL A 139 -1.01 7.28 3.03
N ASP A 140 -1.22 7.61 4.30
CA ASP A 140 -0.40 8.58 5.03
C ASP A 140 0.60 7.93 5.97
N SER A 141 0.39 6.66 6.33
CA SER A 141 1.30 5.83 7.13
C SER A 141 1.18 4.36 6.75
N ALA A 142 2.08 3.51 7.24
CA ALA A 142 2.00 2.07 7.06
C ALA A 142 2.29 1.33 8.38
N VAL A 143 1.69 0.14 8.52
CA VAL A 143 2.05 -0.84 9.53
C VAL A 143 2.81 -1.96 8.85
N MET A 144 4.06 -2.16 9.21
CA MET A 144 4.90 -3.24 8.71
C MET A 144 4.85 -4.41 9.68
N VAL A 145 4.34 -5.56 9.21
CA VAL A 145 4.23 -6.76 10.04
C VAL A 145 5.41 -7.69 9.76
N ILE A 146 6.12 -8.04 10.82
CA ILE A 146 7.30 -8.91 10.80
C ILE A 146 7.01 -10.15 11.63
N ASP A 147 7.42 -11.32 11.16
CA ASP A 147 7.35 -12.58 11.93
C ASP A 147 8.53 -12.66 12.91
N ALA A 148 8.27 -12.80 14.22
CA ALA A 148 9.30 -12.86 15.26
C ALA A 148 10.33 -13.98 15.04
N ALA A 149 9.95 -15.07 14.37
CA ALA A 149 10.87 -16.18 14.09
C ALA A 149 11.74 -15.93 12.85
N LYS A 150 11.24 -15.14 11.88
CA LYS A 150 11.90 -14.95 10.59
C LYS A 150 12.67 -13.64 10.45
N GLY A 151 12.24 -12.57 11.15
CA GLY A 151 12.82 -11.25 11.04
C GLY A 151 12.50 -10.57 9.70
N ILE A 152 13.44 -9.81 9.15
CA ILE A 152 13.29 -9.06 7.90
C ILE A 152 13.48 -9.98 6.69
N GLU A 153 12.40 -10.29 6.02
CA GLU A 153 12.38 -11.10 4.80
C GLU A 153 12.52 -10.21 3.53
N PRO A 154 12.94 -10.77 2.37
CA PRO A 154 13.23 -9.98 1.17
C PRO A 154 12.08 -9.07 0.71
N GLN A 155 10.82 -9.55 0.82
CA GLN A 155 9.66 -8.74 0.45
C GLN A 155 9.44 -7.57 1.42
N THR A 156 9.68 -7.77 2.71
CA THR A 156 9.62 -6.71 3.73
C THR A 156 10.57 -5.56 3.37
N ARG A 157 11.79 -5.88 2.95
CA ARG A 157 12.79 -4.90 2.52
C ARG A 157 12.35 -4.10 1.29
N LYS A 158 11.80 -4.78 0.26
CA LYS A 158 11.28 -4.12 -0.94
C LYS A 158 10.14 -3.15 -0.60
N LEU A 159 9.22 -3.56 0.27
CA LEU A 159 8.10 -2.74 0.70
C LEU A 159 8.55 -1.51 1.50
N PHE A 160 9.55 -1.69 2.36
CA PHE A 160 10.17 -0.59 3.08
C PHE A 160 10.79 0.44 2.14
N GLU A 161 11.56 0.01 1.14
CA GLU A 161 12.15 0.90 0.13
C GLU A 161 11.08 1.75 -0.58
N VAL A 162 9.93 1.16 -0.88
CA VAL A 162 8.81 1.90 -1.48
C VAL A 162 8.21 2.92 -0.50
N CYS A 163 8.01 2.56 0.77
CA CYS A 163 7.55 3.50 1.79
C CYS A 163 8.52 4.68 1.94
N ARG A 164 9.84 4.39 1.96
CA ARG A 164 10.88 5.41 2.05
C ARG A 164 10.88 6.37 0.86
N LEU A 165 10.77 5.84 -0.37
CA LEU A 165 10.67 6.66 -1.59
C LEU A 165 9.44 7.57 -1.59
N ARG A 166 8.40 7.21 -0.84
CA ARG A 166 7.15 7.94 -0.71
C ARG A 166 7.05 8.77 0.56
N ASN A 167 8.08 8.77 1.39
CA ASN A 167 8.08 9.38 2.72
C ASN A 167 6.89 8.91 3.58
N VAL A 168 6.48 7.64 3.45
CA VAL A 168 5.41 7.04 4.25
C VAL A 168 6.02 6.53 5.55
N PRO A 169 5.70 7.14 6.71
CA PRO A 169 6.22 6.68 8.00
C PRO A 169 5.65 5.31 8.35
N ILE A 170 6.46 4.50 9.03
CA ILE A 170 6.17 3.11 9.30
C ILE A 170 6.12 2.87 10.81
N ILE A 171 5.05 2.21 11.28
CA ILE A 171 4.99 1.54 12.57
C ILE A 171 5.33 0.07 12.34
N THR A 172 6.31 -0.46 13.03
CA THR A 172 6.68 -1.87 12.93
C THR A 172 5.95 -2.69 13.98
N PHE A 173 5.32 -3.80 13.55
CA PHE A 173 4.65 -4.76 14.41
C PHE A 173 5.30 -6.13 14.30
N VAL A 174 6.05 -6.54 15.32
CA VAL A 174 6.68 -7.86 15.41
C VAL A 174 5.65 -8.84 15.96
N ASN A 175 5.13 -9.68 15.07
CA ASN A 175 4.02 -10.59 15.32
C ASN A 175 4.48 -11.99 15.69
N LYS A 176 3.59 -12.77 16.29
CA LYS A 176 3.74 -14.19 16.65
C LYS A 176 4.68 -14.46 17.81
N VAL A 177 4.81 -13.53 18.75
CA VAL A 177 5.61 -13.75 19.97
C VAL A 177 5.08 -14.86 20.88
N ASP A 178 3.85 -15.37 20.61
CA ASP A 178 3.27 -16.56 21.22
C ASP A 178 3.93 -17.87 20.74
N ARG A 179 4.86 -17.79 19.81
CA ARG A 179 5.66 -18.91 19.29
C ARG A 179 7.13 -18.65 19.53
N GLU A 180 7.93 -19.72 19.41
CA GLU A 180 9.40 -19.58 19.45
C GLU A 180 9.84 -18.57 18.39
N GLY A 181 10.60 -17.58 18.82
CA GLY A 181 11.09 -16.48 18.00
C GLY A 181 12.56 -16.22 18.26
N ARG A 182 13.12 -15.28 17.51
CA ARG A 182 14.49 -14.80 17.72
C ARG A 182 14.53 -13.87 18.93
N PRO A 183 15.68 -13.72 19.60
CA PRO A 183 15.85 -12.77 20.70
C PRO A 183 15.41 -11.35 20.30
N VAL A 184 14.78 -10.63 21.24
CA VAL A 184 14.20 -9.29 20.99
C VAL A 184 15.27 -8.32 20.48
N PHE A 185 16.45 -8.29 21.11
CA PHE A 185 17.56 -7.43 20.69
C PHE A 185 18.02 -7.72 19.25
N GLU A 186 18.16 -8.99 18.89
CA GLU A 186 18.53 -9.37 17.52
C GLU A 186 17.52 -8.88 16.47
N LEU A 187 16.22 -8.92 16.80
CA LEU A 187 15.18 -8.42 15.91
C LEU A 187 15.24 -6.89 15.77
N LEU A 188 15.43 -6.18 16.87
CA LEU A 188 15.54 -4.71 16.87
C LEU A 188 16.79 -4.25 16.11
N ASP A 189 17.94 -4.89 16.35
CA ASP A 189 19.19 -4.59 15.64
C ASP A 189 19.09 -4.89 14.15
N GLU A 190 18.46 -6.02 13.76
CA GLU A 190 18.22 -6.35 12.36
C GLU A 190 17.31 -5.31 11.68
N ILE A 191 16.26 -4.85 12.36
CA ILE A 191 15.38 -3.80 11.84
C ILE A 191 16.18 -2.52 11.63
N ALA A 192 16.96 -2.08 12.63
CA ALA A 192 17.78 -0.88 12.54
C ALA A 192 18.81 -0.97 11.41
N GLU A 193 19.56 -2.08 11.34
CA GLU A 193 20.63 -2.27 10.37
C GLU A 193 20.12 -2.39 8.94
N ILE A 194 19.10 -3.26 8.70
CA ILE A 194 18.61 -3.52 7.35
C ILE A 194 17.81 -2.35 6.80
N LEU A 195 16.97 -1.73 7.64
CA LEU A 195 16.14 -0.62 7.21
C LEU A 195 16.84 0.74 7.33
N GLN A 196 17.98 0.80 8.01
CA GLN A 196 18.78 2.02 8.21
C GLN A 196 17.95 3.18 8.76
N LEU A 197 17.26 2.92 9.87
CA LEU A 197 16.50 3.92 10.60
C LEU A 197 16.56 3.63 12.11
N ASP A 198 16.27 4.65 12.90
CA ASP A 198 16.23 4.51 14.34
C ASP A 198 15.03 3.65 14.75
N VAL A 199 15.28 2.76 15.72
CA VAL A 199 14.29 1.85 16.28
C VAL A 199 13.92 2.33 17.67
N CYS A 200 12.62 2.45 17.93
CA CYS A 200 12.09 2.79 19.25
C CYS A 200 11.17 1.67 19.74
N PRO A 201 11.60 0.81 20.67
CA PRO A 201 10.72 -0.19 21.26
C PRO A 201 9.65 0.49 22.12
N MET A 202 8.38 0.26 21.77
CA MET A 202 7.20 0.80 22.45
C MET A 202 6.55 -0.23 23.37
N SER A 203 6.78 -1.51 23.11
CA SER A 203 6.34 -2.61 23.95
C SER A 203 7.41 -3.69 24.05
N TRP A 204 7.35 -4.52 25.09
CA TRP A 204 8.31 -5.58 25.35
C TRP A 204 7.61 -6.90 25.66
N PRO A 205 7.93 -8.01 24.99
CA PRO A 205 7.35 -9.32 25.29
C PRO A 205 8.02 -9.90 26.53
N ILE A 206 7.23 -10.36 27.48
CA ILE A 206 7.73 -11.08 28.65
C ILE A 206 7.79 -12.57 28.29
N GLY A 207 8.96 -12.99 27.81
CA GLY A 207 9.16 -14.31 27.22
C GLY A 207 8.56 -14.44 25.81
N MET A 208 8.90 -15.52 25.12
CA MET A 208 8.33 -15.90 23.83
C MET A 208 8.02 -17.39 23.81
N GLY A 209 7.16 -17.82 22.89
CA GLY A 209 6.78 -19.22 22.72
C GLY A 209 6.17 -19.83 23.98
N GLY A 210 6.73 -20.94 24.43
CA GLY A 210 6.30 -21.64 25.65
C GLY A 210 6.46 -20.84 26.94
N THR A 211 7.33 -19.82 26.96
CA THR A 211 7.58 -18.95 28.10
C THR A 211 6.81 -17.63 28.06
N PHE A 212 5.98 -17.41 27.05
CA PHE A 212 5.24 -16.17 26.86
C PHE A 212 4.25 -15.90 28.00
N GLN A 213 4.47 -14.80 28.73
CA GLN A 213 3.66 -14.40 29.88
C GLN A 213 2.86 -13.12 29.64
N GLY A 214 3.11 -12.40 28.55
CA GLY A 214 2.39 -11.17 28.23
C GLY A 214 3.26 -10.15 27.50
N ILE A 215 2.69 -8.96 27.34
CA ILE A 215 3.38 -7.83 26.70
C ILE A 215 3.31 -6.62 27.62
N LEU A 216 4.46 -6.04 27.91
CA LEU A 216 4.58 -4.79 28.63
C LEU A 216 4.55 -3.62 27.65
N ASP A 217 3.64 -2.69 27.85
CA ASP A 217 3.66 -1.37 27.22
C ASP A 217 4.69 -0.50 27.94
N LEU A 218 5.77 -0.14 27.24
CA LEU A 218 6.87 0.64 27.83
C LEU A 218 6.52 2.12 28.04
N THR A 219 5.43 2.60 27.42
CA THR A 219 5.00 4.00 27.55
C THR A 219 4.10 4.21 28.77
N THR A 220 3.28 3.22 29.09
CA THR A 220 2.30 3.29 30.17
C THR A 220 2.68 2.44 31.39
N ASN A 221 3.73 1.63 31.26
CA ASN A 221 4.18 0.63 32.25
C ASN A 221 3.03 -0.33 32.66
N ARG A 222 2.26 -0.80 31.66
CA ARG A 222 1.15 -1.75 31.82
C ARG A 222 1.50 -3.09 31.20
N LEU A 223 1.37 -4.16 31.97
CA LEU A 223 1.58 -5.51 31.50
C LEU A 223 0.24 -6.16 31.17
N HIS A 224 0.11 -6.54 29.92
CA HIS A 224 -1.03 -7.29 29.38
C HIS A 224 -0.71 -8.78 29.47
N ARG A 225 -1.37 -9.51 30.39
CA ARG A 225 -1.19 -10.95 30.59
C ARG A 225 -2.31 -11.76 29.94
N PRO A 226 -2.01 -12.97 29.41
CA PRO A 226 -3.06 -13.88 28.96
C PRO A 226 -3.89 -14.36 30.16
N GLU A 227 -5.22 -14.39 30.04
CA GLU A 227 -6.12 -14.95 31.04
C GLU A 227 -6.71 -16.26 30.53
N GLY A 228 -6.21 -17.38 31.07
CA GLY A 228 -6.67 -18.72 30.73
C GLY A 228 -6.40 -19.14 29.28
N ASP A 229 -7.07 -20.20 28.86
CA ASP A 229 -7.01 -20.75 27.48
C ASP A 229 -7.98 -20.03 26.52
N SER A 230 -8.41 -18.82 26.92
CA SER A 230 -9.43 -18.04 26.24
C SER A 230 -8.96 -17.56 24.88
N ARG A 231 -9.76 -17.85 23.86
CA ARG A 231 -9.53 -17.44 22.47
C ARG A 231 -9.89 -15.98 22.19
N THR A 232 -10.41 -15.29 23.19
CA THR A 232 -10.81 -13.89 23.12
C THR A 232 -10.08 -13.10 24.19
N TYR A 233 -9.43 -11.99 23.77
CA TYR A 233 -8.73 -11.10 24.66
C TYR A 233 -9.69 -10.49 25.70
N GLN A 234 -9.62 -10.97 26.91
CA GLN A 234 -9.95 -10.31 28.14
C GLN A 234 -8.78 -10.52 29.11
N GLY A 235 -7.57 -10.13 28.64
CA GLY A 235 -6.37 -10.30 29.42
C GLY A 235 -6.38 -9.39 30.65
N LYS A 236 -5.76 -9.87 31.72
CA LYS A 236 -5.54 -9.07 32.92
C LYS A 236 -4.50 -7.98 32.60
N VAL A 237 -4.86 -6.73 32.87
CA VAL A 237 -3.94 -5.61 32.80
C VAL A 237 -3.41 -5.37 34.22
N GLU A 238 -2.09 -5.40 34.36
CA GLU A 238 -1.38 -5.15 35.61
C GLU A 238 -0.63 -3.82 35.48
N GLU A 239 -0.97 -2.85 36.34
CA GLU A 239 -0.28 -1.56 36.36
C GLU A 239 0.97 -1.65 37.24
N ASN A 240 2.09 -1.12 36.74
CA ASN A 240 3.39 -1.15 37.41
C ASN A 240 3.75 -2.57 37.90
N PRO A 241 3.87 -3.55 37.01
CA PRO A 241 4.10 -4.93 37.38
C PRO A 241 5.45 -5.10 38.08
N ASP A 242 5.50 -6.04 39.03
CA ASP A 242 6.75 -6.51 39.59
C ASP A 242 7.38 -7.49 38.58
N LEU A 243 8.42 -7.04 37.89
CA LEU A 243 9.08 -7.81 36.83
C LEU A 243 10.22 -8.64 37.40
N PRO A 244 10.48 -9.83 36.84
CA PRO A 244 11.71 -10.54 37.11
C PRO A 244 12.96 -9.65 36.86
N PRO A 245 13.99 -9.71 37.74
CA PRO A 245 15.19 -8.84 37.60
C PRO A 245 15.82 -8.88 36.22
N GLU A 246 15.88 -10.05 35.59
CA GLU A 246 16.44 -10.26 34.25
C GLU A 246 15.65 -9.46 33.17
N ILE A 247 14.32 -9.46 33.26
CA ILE A 247 13.45 -8.70 32.33
C ILE A 247 13.57 -7.19 32.60
N ALA A 248 13.67 -6.79 33.87
CA ALA A 248 13.87 -5.38 34.21
C ALA A 248 15.21 -4.85 33.66
N GLU A 249 16.29 -5.64 33.77
CA GLU A 249 17.59 -5.31 33.16
C GLU A 249 17.53 -5.24 31.63
N GLU A 250 16.84 -6.18 30.96
CA GLU A 250 16.65 -6.13 29.50
C GLU A 250 15.94 -4.84 29.07
N ILE A 251 14.90 -4.43 29.80
CA ILE A 251 14.14 -3.22 29.49
C ILE A 251 15.00 -1.96 29.71
N GLU A 252 15.75 -1.92 30.80
CA GLU A 252 16.69 -0.81 31.08
C GLU A 252 17.74 -0.69 29.98
N LEU A 253 18.32 -1.81 29.56
CA LEU A 253 19.26 -1.86 28.44
C LEU A 253 18.61 -1.39 27.13
N ALA A 254 17.39 -1.82 26.86
CA ALA A 254 16.67 -1.41 25.65
C ALA A 254 16.37 0.10 25.67
N GLN A 255 15.90 0.65 26.79
CA GLN A 255 15.63 2.08 26.93
C GLN A 255 16.91 2.94 26.88
N GLY A 256 18.04 2.39 27.27
CA GLY A 256 19.35 3.06 27.17
C GLY A 256 20.02 2.91 25.81
N GLY A 257 19.75 1.82 25.09
CA GLY A 257 20.43 1.44 23.85
C GLY A 257 19.72 1.90 22.58
N TYR A 258 18.39 2.01 22.60
CA TYR A 258 17.60 2.43 21.45
C TYR A 258 17.07 3.87 21.60
N ALA A 259 16.61 4.44 20.47
CA ALA A 259 16.05 5.79 20.45
C ALA A 259 14.76 5.88 21.28
N SER A 260 14.56 7.00 21.96
CA SER A 260 13.26 7.35 22.52
C SER A 260 12.33 7.83 21.41
N PHE A 261 11.01 7.69 21.60
CA PHE A 261 10.05 8.09 20.59
C PHE A 261 10.11 9.60 20.31
N ASP A 262 10.39 9.94 19.06
CA ASP A 262 10.31 11.29 18.50
C ASP A 262 9.29 11.31 17.35
N GLY A 263 8.20 12.07 17.55
CA GLY A 263 7.13 12.16 16.56
C GLY A 263 7.54 12.86 15.27
N ASP A 264 8.53 13.76 15.27
CA ASP A 264 9.00 14.42 14.07
C ASP A 264 9.93 13.49 13.28
N ALA A 265 10.85 12.78 13.93
CA ALA A 265 11.66 11.74 13.32
C ALA A 265 10.81 10.61 12.74
N TYR A 266 9.75 10.18 13.44
CA TYR A 266 8.78 9.20 12.91
C TYR A 266 8.11 9.71 11.63
N ARG A 267 7.58 10.94 11.65
CA ARG A 267 6.91 11.52 10.46
C ARG A 267 7.86 11.78 9.29
N ALA A 268 9.12 12.02 9.57
CA ALA A 268 10.18 12.14 8.56
C ALA A 268 10.57 10.78 7.95
N GLY A 269 10.23 9.66 8.62
CA GLY A 269 10.60 8.31 8.20
C GLY A 269 12.02 7.91 8.64
N ASP A 270 12.58 8.62 9.61
CA ASP A 270 13.92 8.36 10.18
C ASP A 270 13.86 7.41 11.39
N LEU A 271 12.66 7.28 12.01
CA LEU A 271 12.42 6.45 13.19
C LEU A 271 11.18 5.56 12.97
N THR A 272 11.27 4.30 13.44
CA THR A 272 10.12 3.39 13.54
C THR A 272 9.83 3.02 14.99
N PRO A 273 8.60 3.29 15.50
CA PRO A 273 8.16 2.69 16.76
C PRO A 273 7.86 1.21 16.54
N VAL A 274 8.39 0.34 17.42
CA VAL A 274 8.26 -1.11 17.33
C VAL A 274 7.35 -1.63 18.43
N TYR A 275 6.31 -2.33 18.02
CA TYR A 275 5.37 -3.03 18.88
C TYR A 275 5.52 -4.53 18.70
N PHE A 276 5.58 -5.26 19.80
CA PHE A 276 5.56 -6.72 19.81
C PHE A 276 4.15 -7.21 20.10
N GLY A 277 3.76 -8.35 19.48
CA GLY A 277 2.43 -8.87 19.68
C GLY A 277 2.18 -10.25 19.11
N SER A 278 0.98 -10.73 19.36
CA SER A 278 0.41 -11.91 18.74
C SER A 278 -1.00 -11.58 18.26
N ALA A 279 -1.15 -11.33 16.96
CA ALA A 279 -2.46 -11.08 16.38
C ALA A 279 -3.42 -12.26 16.61
N LEU A 280 -2.90 -13.49 16.62
CA LEU A 280 -3.72 -14.69 16.86
C LEU A 280 -4.28 -14.74 18.29
N LYS A 281 -3.49 -14.30 19.26
CA LYS A 281 -3.82 -14.33 20.68
C LYS A 281 -4.36 -13.00 21.20
N ASP A 282 -4.62 -12.04 20.31
CA ASP A 282 -5.14 -10.68 20.61
C ASP A 282 -4.21 -9.78 21.45
N PHE A 283 -2.90 -10.03 21.42
CA PHE A 283 -1.90 -9.15 22.04
C PHE A 283 -1.36 -8.15 21.03
N GLY A 284 -1.41 -6.87 21.37
CA GLY A 284 -0.85 -5.76 20.59
C GLY A 284 -1.79 -5.05 19.62
N PRO A 285 -2.90 -5.63 19.08
CA PRO A 285 -3.78 -4.90 18.15
C PRO A 285 -4.45 -3.65 18.75
N ALA A 286 -4.80 -3.66 20.04
CA ALA A 286 -5.40 -2.52 20.71
C ALA A 286 -4.39 -1.38 20.88
N GLU A 287 -3.17 -1.71 21.29
CA GLU A 287 -2.04 -0.81 21.43
C GLU A 287 -1.64 -0.22 20.08
N LEU A 288 -1.68 -1.04 19.03
CA LEU A 288 -1.39 -0.59 17.67
C LEU A 288 -2.42 0.42 17.15
N ILE A 289 -3.73 0.22 17.42
CA ILE A 289 -4.77 1.22 17.09
C ILE A 289 -4.53 2.51 17.89
N ALA A 290 -4.20 2.40 19.17
CA ALA A 290 -3.88 3.57 19.99
C ALA A 290 -2.66 4.33 19.45
N ALA A 291 -1.62 3.60 19.03
CA ALA A 291 -0.43 4.17 18.39
C ALA A 291 -0.76 4.88 17.07
N LEU A 292 -1.56 4.26 16.21
CA LEU A 292 -2.03 4.88 14.97
C LEU A 292 -2.86 6.14 15.25
N ALA A 293 -3.73 6.11 16.26
CA ALA A 293 -4.51 7.28 16.67
C ALA A 293 -3.62 8.44 17.10
N ALA A 294 -2.60 8.14 17.93
CA ALA A 294 -1.72 9.14 18.54
C ALA A 294 -0.64 9.66 17.57
N HIS A 295 -0.03 8.78 16.80
CA HIS A 295 1.22 9.05 16.10
C HIS A 295 1.09 9.14 14.59
N ALA A 296 0.18 8.35 13.96
CA ALA A 296 0.03 8.39 12.51
C ALA A 296 -0.34 9.81 12.04
N PRO A 297 0.27 10.31 10.96
CA PRO A 297 -0.01 11.64 10.47
C PRO A 297 -1.47 11.78 10.01
N PRO A 298 -2.04 13.00 10.12
CA PRO A 298 -3.26 13.32 9.39
C PRO A 298 -3.01 13.27 7.87
N PRO A 299 -4.05 13.45 7.05
CA PRO A 299 -3.88 13.51 5.61
C PRO A 299 -2.79 14.51 5.22
N ARG A 300 -1.85 14.06 4.36
CA ARG A 300 -0.66 14.82 3.96
C ARG A 300 -0.84 15.44 2.59
N PRO A 301 -0.11 16.55 2.29
CA PRO A 301 -0.05 17.10 0.94
C PRO A 301 0.35 16.03 -0.08
N GLN A 302 -0.35 15.97 -1.21
CA GLN A 302 -0.11 15.00 -2.26
C GLN A 302 0.60 15.63 -3.46
N PRO A 303 1.62 14.97 -4.04
CA PRO A 303 2.32 15.47 -5.21
C PRO A 303 1.39 15.65 -6.40
N ALA A 304 1.40 16.82 -7.00
CA ALA A 304 0.59 17.13 -8.18
C ALA A 304 1.26 18.24 -9.02
N ASP A 305 0.91 18.30 -10.30
CA ASP A 305 1.22 19.39 -11.20
C ASP A 305 0.04 20.37 -11.22
N PRO A 306 0.27 21.71 -11.17
CA PRO A 306 1.57 22.40 -11.17
C PRO A 306 2.22 22.53 -9.78
N ALA A 307 1.54 22.13 -8.70
CA ALA A 307 2.04 22.21 -7.33
C ALA A 307 1.37 21.13 -6.46
N PRO A 308 2.02 20.67 -5.37
CA PRO A 308 1.41 19.76 -4.40
C PRO A 308 0.09 20.32 -3.86
N ILE A 309 -0.87 19.42 -3.64
CA ILE A 309 -2.20 19.76 -3.13
C ILE A 309 -2.23 19.58 -1.62
N ASP A 310 -2.51 20.67 -0.91
CA ASP A 310 -2.68 20.66 0.54
C ASP A 310 -4.09 20.19 0.92
N PRO A 311 -4.26 19.31 1.92
CA PRO A 311 -5.56 18.84 2.37
C PRO A 311 -6.54 19.95 2.82
N SER A 312 -6.02 21.10 3.24
CA SER A 312 -6.83 22.27 3.63
C SER A 312 -7.40 23.08 2.47
N ALA A 313 -7.02 22.77 1.22
CA ALA A 313 -7.57 23.42 0.04
C ALA A 313 -9.08 23.19 -0.05
N LYS A 314 -9.81 24.23 -0.51
CA LYS A 314 -11.29 24.18 -0.51
C LYS A 314 -11.87 23.34 -1.63
N GLU A 315 -11.17 23.31 -2.76
CA GLU A 315 -11.60 22.57 -3.95
C GLU A 315 -11.46 21.07 -3.72
N VAL A 316 -12.46 20.31 -4.14
CA VAL A 316 -12.44 18.86 -4.09
C VAL A 316 -11.49 18.31 -5.13
N THR A 317 -10.47 17.59 -4.67
CA THR A 317 -9.52 16.90 -5.53
C THR A 317 -9.23 15.49 -5.01
N GLY A 318 -8.88 14.59 -5.91
CA GLY A 318 -8.45 13.25 -5.56
C GLY A 318 -7.95 12.48 -6.77
N PHE A 319 -7.40 11.31 -6.54
CA PHE A 319 -6.90 10.45 -7.60
C PHE A 319 -7.37 9.01 -7.44
N VAL A 320 -7.52 8.34 -8.58
CA VAL A 320 -7.87 6.92 -8.64
C VAL A 320 -6.59 6.09 -8.52
N PHE A 321 -6.42 5.38 -7.42
CA PHE A 321 -5.26 4.49 -7.23
C PHE A 321 -5.55 3.04 -7.59
N LYS A 322 -6.83 2.66 -7.66
CA LYS A 322 -7.27 1.29 -7.94
C LYS A 322 -8.60 1.28 -8.70
N VAL A 323 -8.74 0.33 -9.63
CA VAL A 323 -10.02 -0.02 -10.25
C VAL A 323 -10.23 -1.51 -10.03
N GLN A 324 -11.42 -1.91 -9.63
CA GLN A 324 -11.75 -3.30 -9.36
C GLN A 324 -13.10 -3.66 -9.98
N ALA A 325 -13.14 -4.77 -10.74
CA ALA A 325 -14.37 -5.31 -11.30
C ALA A 325 -14.90 -6.48 -10.49
N ASN A 326 -16.18 -6.78 -10.71
CA ASN A 326 -16.85 -8.00 -10.23
C ASN A 326 -16.77 -8.22 -8.71
N MET A 327 -16.81 -7.15 -7.93
CA MET A 327 -16.87 -7.25 -6.47
C MET A 327 -18.17 -7.90 -5.99
N ASP A 328 -19.24 -7.85 -6.78
CA ASP A 328 -20.45 -8.64 -6.61
C ASP A 328 -20.52 -9.71 -7.72
N PRO A 329 -20.53 -11.01 -7.37
CA PRO A 329 -20.64 -12.08 -8.36
C PRO A 329 -21.93 -12.04 -9.22
N GLN A 330 -22.98 -11.36 -8.72
CA GLN A 330 -24.27 -11.24 -9.41
C GLN A 330 -24.33 -10.01 -10.32
N HIS A 331 -23.47 -9.02 -10.09
CA HIS A 331 -23.42 -7.78 -10.86
C HIS A 331 -22.02 -7.59 -11.44
N ARG A 332 -21.94 -7.23 -12.73
CA ARG A 332 -20.68 -6.88 -13.40
C ARG A 332 -20.30 -5.43 -13.11
N ASP A 333 -20.19 -5.11 -11.82
CA ASP A 333 -19.88 -3.76 -11.38
C ASP A 333 -18.36 -3.55 -11.38
N ARG A 334 -17.97 -2.36 -11.81
CA ARG A 334 -16.61 -1.86 -11.64
C ARG A 334 -16.66 -0.69 -10.68
N ILE A 335 -15.68 -0.63 -9.80
CA ILE A 335 -15.53 0.44 -8.84
C ILE A 335 -14.14 1.03 -8.99
N ALA A 336 -14.07 2.34 -9.17
CA ALA A 336 -12.84 3.11 -9.08
C ALA A 336 -12.66 3.60 -7.64
N PHE A 337 -11.55 3.26 -7.01
CA PHE A 337 -11.19 3.71 -5.67
C PHE A 337 -10.42 5.01 -5.76
N MET A 338 -11.04 6.07 -5.26
CA MET A 338 -10.49 7.41 -5.25
C MET A 338 -10.04 7.79 -3.85
N ARG A 339 -8.78 8.18 -3.69
CA ARG A 339 -8.29 8.88 -2.50
C ARG A 339 -8.69 10.35 -2.59
N LEU A 340 -9.43 10.84 -1.60
CA LEU A 340 -9.74 12.26 -1.49
C LEU A 340 -8.55 13.01 -0.87
N CYS A 341 -8.06 14.03 -1.57
CA CYS A 341 -6.85 14.77 -1.19
C CYS A 341 -7.15 16.14 -0.59
N SER A 342 -8.19 16.83 -1.06
CA SER A 342 -8.60 18.13 -0.54
C SER A 342 -10.10 18.36 -0.72
N GLY A 343 -10.62 19.39 -0.04
CA GLY A 343 -12.01 19.81 -0.09
C GLY A 343 -12.97 18.87 0.62
N VAL A 344 -14.24 19.23 0.65
CA VAL A 344 -15.32 18.39 1.19
C VAL A 344 -16.17 17.87 0.04
N PHE A 345 -16.01 16.59 -0.24
CA PHE A 345 -16.81 15.94 -1.27
C PHE A 345 -18.26 15.78 -0.79
N LYS A 346 -19.21 16.08 -1.68
CA LYS A 346 -20.65 15.86 -1.45
C LYS A 346 -21.23 15.02 -2.56
N ARG A 347 -22.14 14.15 -2.21
CA ARG A 347 -22.87 13.31 -3.16
C ARG A 347 -23.49 14.13 -4.27
N GLY A 348 -23.31 13.69 -5.51
CA GLY A 348 -23.82 14.38 -6.69
C GLY A 348 -22.90 15.49 -7.24
N MET A 349 -21.78 15.78 -6.59
CA MET A 349 -20.78 16.71 -7.12
C MET A 349 -20.28 16.28 -8.49
N LYS A 350 -19.95 17.27 -9.31
CA LYS A 350 -19.36 17.05 -10.63
C LYS A 350 -17.86 17.25 -10.52
N LEU A 351 -17.11 16.20 -10.83
CA LEU A 351 -15.65 16.21 -10.88
C LEU A 351 -15.20 15.96 -12.32
N THR A 352 -14.14 16.65 -12.72
CA THR A 352 -13.58 16.53 -14.06
C THR A 352 -12.36 15.60 -14.02
N PRO A 353 -12.39 14.46 -14.72
CA PRO A 353 -11.22 13.62 -14.88
C PRO A 353 -10.20 14.31 -15.77
N THR A 354 -8.93 14.33 -15.34
CA THR A 354 -7.85 14.90 -16.14
C THR A 354 -7.69 14.12 -17.45
N GLY A 355 -7.59 14.83 -18.57
CA GLY A 355 -7.43 14.24 -19.91
C GLY A 355 -8.73 13.85 -20.63
N HIS A 356 -9.88 13.82 -19.96
CA HIS A 356 -11.16 13.43 -20.58
C HIS A 356 -12.16 14.58 -20.83
N GLY A 357 -11.88 15.78 -20.31
CA GLY A 357 -12.58 17.03 -20.64
C GLY A 357 -14.05 17.15 -20.27
N LYS A 358 -14.73 16.08 -19.83
CA LYS A 358 -16.15 16.08 -19.45
C LYS A 358 -16.32 15.79 -17.97
N PRO A 359 -17.03 16.66 -17.21
CA PRO A 359 -17.33 16.39 -15.81
C PRO A 359 -18.17 15.13 -15.63
N ILE A 360 -17.86 14.35 -14.63
CA ILE A 360 -18.60 13.17 -14.19
C ILE A 360 -19.34 13.52 -12.90
N ALA A 361 -20.65 13.31 -12.84
CA ALA A 361 -21.41 13.46 -11.61
C ALA A 361 -21.34 12.17 -10.77
N VAL A 362 -20.87 12.29 -9.54
CA VAL A 362 -20.71 11.14 -8.64
C VAL A 362 -21.96 10.99 -7.78
N HIS A 363 -22.93 10.23 -8.30
CA HIS A 363 -24.25 10.07 -7.66
C HIS A 363 -24.29 9.02 -6.55
N SER A 364 -23.46 8.00 -6.64
CA SER A 364 -23.48 6.86 -5.72
C SER A 364 -22.06 6.52 -5.23
N PRO A 365 -21.39 7.46 -4.54
CA PRO A 365 -20.09 7.18 -3.94
C PRO A 365 -20.26 6.17 -2.80
N ILE A 366 -19.35 5.21 -2.72
CA ILE A 366 -19.40 4.10 -1.76
C ILE A 366 -18.30 4.30 -0.73
N LEU A 367 -18.65 4.26 0.55
CA LEU A 367 -17.71 4.02 1.64
C LEU A 367 -17.68 2.53 1.97
N PHE A 368 -16.50 2.03 2.28
CA PHE A 368 -16.26 0.62 2.54
C PHE A 368 -16.17 0.38 4.05
N PHE A 369 -17.31 0.33 4.72
CA PHE A 369 -17.33 -0.16 6.09
C PHE A 369 -17.07 -1.67 6.09
N ALA A 370 -16.36 -2.17 7.09
CA ALA A 370 -15.90 -3.56 7.12
C ALA A 370 -17.01 -4.62 6.94
N GLN A 371 -18.27 -4.28 7.17
CA GLN A 371 -19.40 -5.18 7.03
C GLN A 371 -20.30 -4.83 5.84
N ASP A 372 -20.42 -3.54 5.50
CA ASP A 372 -21.40 -3.03 4.56
C ASP A 372 -20.80 -1.98 3.64
N ARG A 373 -21.42 -1.81 2.48
CA ARG A 373 -21.17 -0.72 1.57
C ARG A 373 -22.25 0.32 1.77
N GLU A 374 -21.84 1.48 2.21
CA GLU A 374 -22.77 2.59 2.39
C GLU A 374 -22.54 3.68 1.35
N ILE A 375 -23.61 4.33 0.97
CA ILE A 375 -23.53 5.49 0.08
C ILE A 375 -23.04 6.68 0.94
N ALA A 376 -21.92 7.26 0.56
CA ALA A 376 -21.38 8.43 1.22
C ALA A 376 -22.15 9.69 0.82
N ASP A 377 -22.75 10.39 1.76
CA ASP A 377 -23.29 11.73 1.48
C ASP A 377 -22.19 12.80 1.47
N GLU A 378 -21.20 12.65 2.35
CA GLU A 378 -20.01 13.50 2.43
C GLU A 378 -18.75 12.64 2.64
N ALA A 379 -17.61 13.15 2.13
CA ALA A 379 -16.28 12.58 2.40
C ALA A 379 -15.24 13.70 2.51
N TYR A 380 -14.16 13.43 3.23
CA TYR A 380 -13.16 14.42 3.63
C TYR A 380 -11.76 13.99 3.21
N PRO A 381 -10.78 14.93 3.16
CA PRO A 381 -9.40 14.58 2.85
C PRO A 381 -8.92 13.40 3.72
N GLY A 382 -8.33 12.42 3.07
CA GLY A 382 -7.95 11.16 3.71
C GLY A 382 -8.90 10.00 3.46
N ASP A 383 -10.19 10.28 3.21
CA ASP A 383 -11.14 9.21 2.92
C ASP A 383 -10.90 8.56 1.55
N ILE A 384 -11.32 7.32 1.45
CA ILE A 384 -11.31 6.58 0.19
C ILE A 384 -12.74 6.27 -0.18
N ILE A 385 -13.16 6.77 -1.34
CA ILE A 385 -14.50 6.52 -1.87
C ILE A 385 -14.43 5.63 -3.11
N GLY A 386 -15.38 4.71 -3.22
CA GLY A 386 -15.63 3.92 -4.41
C GLY A 386 -16.57 4.65 -5.34
N ILE A 387 -16.17 4.85 -6.58
CA ILE A 387 -16.99 5.46 -7.62
C ILE A 387 -17.41 4.37 -8.60
N PRO A 388 -18.73 4.11 -8.80
CA PRO A 388 -19.19 3.20 -9.83
C PRO A 388 -18.62 3.59 -11.20
N ASN A 389 -17.90 2.68 -11.83
CA ASN A 389 -17.12 2.95 -13.03
C ASN A 389 -17.63 2.11 -14.21
N HIS A 390 -18.13 2.77 -15.24
CA HIS A 390 -18.57 2.13 -16.48
C HIS A 390 -17.48 2.10 -17.56
N GLY A 391 -16.20 2.12 -17.17
CA GLY A 391 -15.05 2.11 -18.07
C GLY A 391 -14.55 3.51 -18.45
N THR A 392 -14.94 4.53 -17.70
CA THR A 392 -14.50 5.93 -17.91
C THR A 392 -13.30 6.30 -17.07
N LEU A 393 -13.21 5.75 -15.86
CA LEU A 393 -12.12 6.05 -14.91
C LEU A 393 -11.07 4.95 -14.93
N ARG A 394 -9.81 5.36 -14.83
CA ARG A 394 -8.61 4.49 -14.83
C ARG A 394 -7.74 4.78 -13.63
N VAL A 395 -6.90 3.82 -13.29
CA VAL A 395 -5.83 4.04 -12.31
C VAL A 395 -4.93 5.17 -12.81
N GLY A 396 -4.66 6.16 -11.94
CA GLY A 396 -3.89 7.36 -12.25
C GLY A 396 -4.73 8.57 -12.67
N ASP A 397 -6.02 8.41 -12.91
CA ASP A 397 -6.88 9.56 -13.20
C ASP A 397 -7.00 10.48 -12.00
N THR A 398 -6.81 11.76 -12.23
CA THR A 398 -7.13 12.82 -11.26
C THR A 398 -8.58 13.25 -11.46
N LEU A 399 -9.31 13.34 -10.38
CA LEU A 399 -10.66 13.88 -10.33
C LEU A 399 -10.66 15.18 -9.54
N SER A 400 -11.11 16.27 -10.14
CA SER A 400 -11.06 17.59 -9.51
C SER A 400 -12.22 18.47 -9.95
N GLU A 401 -12.60 19.45 -9.11
CA GLU A 401 -13.43 20.56 -9.53
C GLU A 401 -12.70 21.47 -10.54
N ARG A 402 -11.36 21.44 -10.55
CA ARG A 402 -10.47 22.15 -11.48
C ARG A 402 -9.89 21.21 -12.52
N ALA A 403 -9.83 21.64 -13.77
CA ALA A 403 -9.31 20.83 -14.86
C ALA A 403 -7.78 20.84 -15.02
N ASP A 404 -7.08 21.72 -14.28
CA ASP A 404 -5.65 22.02 -14.43
C ASP A 404 -4.74 21.27 -13.42
N ILE A 405 -5.33 20.38 -12.62
CA ILE A 405 -4.59 19.59 -11.61
C ILE A 405 -4.38 18.16 -12.12
N ARG A 406 -3.15 17.64 -11.91
CA ARG A 406 -2.81 16.26 -12.17
C ARG A 406 -1.96 15.71 -11.04
N PHE A 407 -2.46 14.71 -10.30
CA PHE A 407 -1.65 13.99 -9.32
C PHE A 407 -0.56 13.17 -10.02
N THR A 408 0.63 13.17 -9.45
CA THR A 408 1.82 12.50 -9.96
C THR A 408 2.27 11.39 -9.02
N GLY A 409 3.21 10.55 -9.51
CA GLY A 409 3.82 9.54 -8.66
C GLY A 409 3.06 8.21 -8.59
N LEU A 410 2.14 7.91 -9.50
CA LEU A 410 1.55 6.58 -9.66
C LEU A 410 2.30 5.83 -10.76
N PRO A 411 3.30 5.00 -10.43
CA PRO A 411 4.13 4.35 -11.43
C PRO A 411 3.42 3.13 -12.04
N ASN A 412 3.61 2.93 -13.35
CA ASN A 412 3.50 1.64 -13.98
C ASN A 412 4.92 1.09 -14.17
N PHE A 413 5.17 -0.12 -13.70
CA PHE A 413 6.46 -0.79 -13.85
C PHE A 413 6.46 -1.65 -15.11
N ALA A 414 7.61 -1.78 -15.76
CA ALA A 414 7.77 -2.76 -16.82
C ALA A 414 7.60 -4.18 -16.26
N PRO A 415 6.87 -5.07 -16.97
CA PRO A 415 6.64 -6.42 -16.50
C PRO A 415 7.94 -7.25 -16.53
N GLU A 416 8.03 -8.23 -15.63
CA GLU A 416 9.14 -9.16 -15.55
C GLU A 416 8.91 -10.43 -16.39
N ILE A 417 7.65 -10.77 -16.66
CA ILE A 417 7.28 -11.96 -17.42
C ILE A 417 6.36 -11.56 -18.57
N LEU A 418 6.74 -11.93 -19.78
CA LEU A 418 5.93 -11.74 -20.98
C LEU A 418 5.40 -13.08 -21.50
N ARG A 419 4.10 -13.14 -21.80
CA ARG A 419 3.45 -14.33 -22.37
C ARG A 419 2.55 -13.94 -23.54
N ARG A 420 2.52 -14.78 -24.55
CA ARG A 420 1.59 -14.69 -25.67
C ARG A 420 0.28 -15.38 -25.30
N VAL A 421 -0.83 -14.70 -25.53
CA VAL A 421 -2.15 -15.27 -25.29
C VAL A 421 -2.59 -16.05 -26.51
N VAL A 422 -2.98 -17.30 -26.29
CA VAL A 422 -3.49 -18.19 -27.33
C VAL A 422 -4.93 -18.53 -27.03
N LEU A 423 -5.81 -18.15 -27.95
CA LEU A 423 -7.23 -18.40 -27.84
C LEU A 423 -7.57 -19.81 -28.38
N LYS A 424 -8.25 -20.62 -27.57
CA LYS A 424 -8.66 -21.98 -27.98
C LYS A 424 -9.84 -21.95 -28.97
N ASP A 425 -10.72 -20.94 -28.86
CA ASP A 425 -11.90 -20.75 -29.71
C ASP A 425 -11.81 -19.40 -30.44
N PRO A 426 -11.47 -19.37 -31.75
CA PRO A 426 -11.32 -18.15 -32.51
C PRO A 426 -12.56 -17.25 -32.54
N THR A 427 -13.75 -17.80 -32.32
CA THR A 427 -15.01 -17.02 -32.34
C THR A 427 -15.10 -16.05 -31.15
N LYS A 428 -14.35 -16.29 -30.08
CA LYS A 428 -14.31 -15.49 -28.84
C LYS A 428 -13.27 -14.38 -28.84
N THR A 429 -12.66 -14.05 -29.99
CA THR A 429 -11.60 -13.03 -30.09
C THR A 429 -12.02 -11.67 -29.52
N LYS A 430 -13.24 -11.21 -29.81
CA LYS A 430 -13.77 -9.93 -29.27
C LYS A 430 -13.94 -10.00 -27.74
N GLN A 431 -14.37 -11.15 -27.24
CA GLN A 431 -14.59 -11.40 -25.81
C GLN A 431 -13.26 -11.42 -25.06
N LEU A 432 -12.25 -12.11 -25.63
CA LEU A 432 -10.89 -12.12 -25.08
C LEU A 432 -10.30 -10.71 -25.03
N ARG A 433 -10.39 -9.94 -26.12
CA ARG A 433 -9.89 -8.57 -26.16
C ARG A 433 -10.50 -7.74 -25.03
N LYS A 434 -11.84 -7.77 -24.92
CA LYS A 434 -12.52 -7.05 -23.85
C LYS A 434 -12.05 -7.49 -22.47
N ALA A 435 -11.90 -8.79 -22.23
CA ALA A 435 -11.45 -9.32 -20.94
C ALA A 435 -10.03 -8.85 -20.59
N LEU A 436 -9.12 -8.86 -21.57
CA LEU A 436 -7.74 -8.39 -21.36
C LEU A 436 -7.69 -6.88 -21.12
N ASP A 437 -8.48 -6.11 -21.89
CA ASP A 437 -8.60 -4.65 -21.67
C ASP A 437 -9.15 -4.34 -20.28
N ASP A 438 -10.17 -5.08 -19.84
CA ASP A 438 -10.78 -4.94 -18.53
C ASP A 438 -9.78 -5.24 -17.40
N MET A 439 -9.02 -6.35 -17.50
CA MET A 439 -8.02 -6.73 -16.51
C MET A 439 -6.79 -5.81 -16.51
N ALA A 440 -6.45 -5.23 -17.66
CA ALA A 440 -5.40 -4.20 -17.73
C ALA A 440 -5.85 -2.87 -17.09
N GLU A 441 -7.15 -2.53 -17.13
CA GLU A 441 -7.70 -1.39 -16.39
C GLU A 441 -7.60 -1.56 -14.89
N GLU A 442 -7.85 -2.77 -14.42
CA GLU A 442 -7.71 -3.11 -13.01
C GLU A 442 -6.25 -3.16 -12.54
N GLY A 443 -5.30 -3.23 -13.50
CA GLY A 443 -3.87 -3.37 -13.20
C GLY A 443 -3.44 -4.79 -12.82
N VAL A 444 -4.28 -5.79 -13.09
CA VAL A 444 -3.95 -7.21 -12.86
C VAL A 444 -2.87 -7.68 -13.82
N THR A 445 -2.85 -7.14 -15.03
CA THR A 445 -1.87 -7.45 -16.08
C THR A 445 -1.66 -6.24 -16.96
N GLN A 446 -0.55 -6.21 -17.67
CA GLN A 446 -0.33 -5.28 -18.77
C GLN A 446 -0.61 -5.98 -20.09
N VAL A 447 -1.16 -5.25 -21.06
CA VAL A 447 -1.48 -5.80 -22.38
C VAL A 447 -0.74 -5.00 -23.44
N PHE A 448 -0.01 -5.71 -24.30
CA PHE A 448 0.75 -5.15 -25.40
C PHE A 448 0.17 -5.66 -26.71
N TYR A 449 -0.09 -4.73 -27.62
CA TYR A 449 -0.58 -4.98 -28.97
C TYR A 449 0.59 -4.82 -29.94
N PRO A 450 1.22 -5.91 -30.43
CA PRO A 450 2.32 -5.84 -31.39
C PRO A 450 1.89 -5.11 -32.67
N GLU A 451 2.78 -4.31 -33.24
CA GLU A 451 2.53 -3.65 -34.54
C GLU A 451 2.49 -4.62 -35.71
N ILE A 452 3.16 -5.77 -35.57
CA ILE A 452 3.14 -6.87 -36.53
C ILE A 452 2.62 -8.13 -35.87
N GLY A 453 1.59 -8.71 -36.43
CA GLY A 453 0.94 -9.92 -35.93
C GLY A 453 -0.37 -9.65 -35.21
N SER A 454 -1.09 -10.73 -34.87
CA SER A 454 -2.42 -10.66 -34.25
C SER A 454 -2.47 -11.18 -32.81
N ASN A 455 -1.34 -11.64 -32.30
CA ASN A 455 -1.28 -12.24 -30.96
C ASN A 455 -0.96 -11.19 -29.91
N TRP A 456 -1.81 -11.06 -28.93
CA TRP A 456 -1.61 -10.16 -27.80
C TRP A 456 -0.55 -10.74 -26.86
N ILE A 457 0.29 -9.85 -26.34
CA ILE A 457 1.30 -10.17 -25.33
C ILE A 457 0.84 -9.57 -24.02
N ILE A 458 0.80 -10.39 -22.99
CA ILE A 458 0.54 -9.94 -21.62
C ILE A 458 1.84 -9.86 -20.86
N GLY A 459 1.91 -8.87 -19.99
CA GLY A 459 3.00 -8.66 -19.06
C GLY A 459 2.52 -8.71 -17.62
N VAL A 460 3.26 -9.44 -16.79
CA VAL A 460 3.00 -9.57 -15.35
C VAL A 460 4.31 -9.50 -14.57
N VAL A 461 4.20 -9.26 -13.27
CA VAL A 461 5.36 -9.26 -12.37
C VAL A 461 5.72 -10.69 -11.96
N GLY A 462 4.73 -11.53 -11.70
CA GLY A 462 4.97 -12.88 -11.20
C GLY A 462 4.09 -13.96 -11.82
N GLN A 463 4.48 -15.21 -11.60
CA GLN A 463 3.83 -16.38 -12.20
C GLN A 463 2.39 -16.58 -11.73
N LEU A 464 2.10 -16.27 -10.46
CA LEU A 464 0.77 -16.42 -9.89
C LEU A 464 -0.26 -15.48 -10.54
N GLN A 465 0.15 -14.30 -11.02
CA GLN A 465 -0.74 -13.42 -11.78
C GLN A 465 -1.23 -14.08 -13.07
N LEU A 466 -0.42 -14.93 -13.72
CA LEU A 466 -0.84 -15.68 -14.91
C LEU A 466 -1.93 -16.72 -14.59
N GLU A 467 -1.82 -17.38 -13.44
CA GLU A 467 -2.84 -18.32 -12.97
C GLU A 467 -4.15 -17.61 -12.64
N VAL A 468 -4.07 -16.47 -11.94
CA VAL A 468 -5.21 -15.60 -11.65
C VAL A 468 -5.89 -15.15 -12.94
N LEU A 469 -5.10 -14.67 -13.91
CA LEU A 469 -5.60 -14.23 -15.21
C LEU A 469 -6.37 -15.35 -15.93
N LEU A 470 -5.81 -16.55 -16.04
CA LEU A 470 -6.48 -17.68 -16.69
C LEU A 470 -7.76 -18.09 -15.95
N SER A 471 -7.72 -18.15 -14.62
CA SER A 471 -8.87 -18.45 -13.79
C SER A 471 -10.01 -17.45 -14.00
N ARG A 472 -9.68 -16.16 -14.07
CA ARG A 472 -10.66 -15.09 -14.31
C ARG A 472 -11.20 -15.09 -15.74
N LEU A 473 -10.36 -15.36 -16.75
CA LEU A 473 -10.81 -15.50 -18.15
C LEU A 473 -11.88 -16.58 -18.28
N ASP A 474 -11.68 -17.72 -17.62
CA ASP A 474 -12.65 -18.81 -17.62
C ASP A 474 -13.88 -18.51 -16.76
N ALA A 475 -13.69 -18.12 -15.51
CA ALA A 475 -14.78 -17.93 -14.54
C ALA A 475 -15.70 -16.75 -14.89
N GLU A 476 -15.12 -15.59 -15.23
CA GLU A 476 -15.86 -14.35 -15.40
C GLU A 476 -16.27 -14.10 -16.85
N TYR A 477 -15.38 -14.40 -17.80
CA TYR A 477 -15.57 -14.07 -19.22
C TYR A 477 -15.97 -15.28 -20.08
N LYS A 478 -15.90 -16.51 -19.53
CA LYS A 478 -16.18 -17.75 -20.26
C LYS A 478 -15.30 -17.91 -21.51
N VAL A 479 -14.04 -17.50 -21.40
CA VAL A 479 -13.04 -17.56 -22.47
C VAL A 479 -11.94 -18.54 -22.09
N ALA A 480 -11.86 -19.67 -22.79
CA ALA A 480 -10.77 -20.62 -22.64
C ALA A 480 -9.54 -20.12 -23.44
N ALA A 481 -8.51 -19.73 -22.75
CA ALA A 481 -7.24 -19.29 -23.32
C ALA A 481 -6.08 -20.12 -22.78
N GLY A 482 -4.96 -20.10 -23.50
CA GLY A 482 -3.68 -20.63 -23.08
C GLY A 482 -2.62 -19.54 -23.11
N LEU A 483 -1.49 -19.78 -22.46
CA LEU A 483 -0.35 -18.90 -22.44
C LEU A 483 0.87 -19.64 -22.98
N GLU A 484 1.56 -19.00 -23.92
CA GLU A 484 2.81 -19.49 -24.48
C GLU A 484 3.95 -18.50 -24.21
N PRO A 485 5.22 -18.92 -24.16
CA PRO A 485 6.34 -18.01 -24.07
C PRO A 485 6.27 -16.95 -25.19
N ALA A 486 6.44 -15.70 -24.85
CA ALA A 486 6.64 -14.66 -25.83
C ALA A 486 8.09 -14.72 -26.37
N PRO A 487 8.36 -14.28 -27.61
CA PRO A 487 9.72 -14.20 -28.12
C PRO A 487 10.54 -13.04 -27.53
N PHE A 488 10.04 -12.44 -26.46
CA PHE A 488 10.59 -11.27 -25.77
C PHE A 488 10.64 -11.56 -24.26
N GLU A 489 11.63 -10.99 -23.58
CA GLU A 489 11.83 -11.14 -22.14
C GLU A 489 11.47 -9.88 -21.35
N THR A 490 11.56 -8.70 -21.99
CA THR A 490 11.30 -7.44 -21.30
C THR A 490 10.63 -6.40 -22.20
N ALA A 491 9.98 -5.43 -21.58
CA ALA A 491 9.32 -4.32 -22.24
C ALA A 491 9.90 -2.98 -21.76
N ARG A 492 9.96 -1.97 -22.64
CA ARG A 492 10.33 -0.59 -22.27
C ARG A 492 9.44 0.39 -23.02
N TRP A 493 8.88 1.35 -22.29
CA TRP A 493 8.23 2.50 -22.93
C TRP A 493 9.28 3.34 -23.65
N VAL A 494 8.98 3.73 -24.88
CA VAL A 494 9.90 4.53 -25.69
C VAL A 494 9.34 5.93 -25.92
N SER A 495 10.22 6.91 -25.79
CA SER A 495 9.90 8.32 -26.05
C SER A 495 11.11 9.04 -26.62
N ALA A 496 10.89 10.12 -27.35
CA ALA A 496 11.94 11.02 -27.81
C ALA A 496 11.48 12.47 -27.71
N ALA A 497 12.42 13.40 -27.58
CA ALA A 497 12.11 14.82 -27.58
C ALA A 497 11.55 15.29 -28.93
N ASP A 498 12.09 14.72 -30.03
CA ASP A 498 11.60 14.94 -31.39
C ASP A 498 10.73 13.76 -31.84
N PRO A 499 9.46 13.99 -32.23
CA PRO A 499 8.60 12.95 -32.78
C PRO A 499 9.17 12.25 -34.02
N ALA A 500 10.02 12.92 -34.80
CA ALA A 500 10.65 12.32 -35.98
C ALA A 500 11.67 11.25 -35.60
N ASP A 501 12.46 11.46 -34.53
CA ASP A 501 13.40 10.47 -33.99
C ASP A 501 12.66 9.22 -33.49
N LEU A 502 11.53 9.43 -32.77
CA LEU A 502 10.68 8.32 -32.29
C LEU A 502 10.08 7.54 -33.46
N LYS A 503 9.55 8.25 -34.47
CA LYS A 503 8.99 7.63 -35.66
C LYS A 503 10.04 6.84 -36.43
N GLY A 504 11.22 7.40 -36.67
CA GLY A 504 12.33 6.71 -37.31
C GLY A 504 12.74 5.43 -36.60
N PHE A 505 12.81 5.47 -35.25
CA PHE A 505 13.07 4.31 -34.42
C PHE A 505 11.97 3.23 -34.58
N THR A 506 10.70 3.62 -34.45
CA THR A 506 9.58 2.68 -34.53
C THR A 506 9.47 2.03 -35.90
N ASP A 507 9.67 2.79 -36.99
CA ASP A 507 9.60 2.26 -38.35
C ASP A 507 10.68 1.22 -38.63
N LEU A 508 11.92 1.41 -38.10
CA LEU A 508 13.01 0.47 -38.24
C LEU A 508 12.89 -0.79 -37.37
N ASN A 509 12.16 -0.71 -36.27
CA ASN A 509 12.08 -1.80 -35.29
C ASN A 509 10.65 -2.38 -35.18
N ARG A 510 9.80 -2.26 -36.20
CA ARG A 510 8.37 -2.62 -36.18
C ARG A 510 8.07 -4.00 -35.62
N SER A 511 8.93 -4.99 -35.85
CA SER A 511 8.76 -6.36 -35.36
C SER A 511 8.91 -6.50 -33.84
N ALA A 512 9.58 -5.55 -33.20
CA ALA A 512 9.80 -5.47 -31.76
C ALA A 512 8.95 -4.36 -31.11
N MET A 513 8.13 -3.65 -31.91
CA MET A 513 7.26 -2.59 -31.40
C MET A 513 5.86 -3.12 -31.09
N ALA A 514 5.34 -2.61 -30.01
CA ALA A 514 3.95 -2.80 -29.60
C ALA A 514 3.36 -1.48 -29.07
N ARG A 515 2.07 -1.47 -28.86
CA ARG A 515 1.40 -0.41 -28.12
C ARG A 515 0.85 -0.97 -26.84
N ASP A 516 0.97 -0.22 -25.76
CA ASP A 516 0.22 -0.53 -24.56
C ASP A 516 -1.26 -0.23 -24.77
N ARG A 517 -2.09 -0.55 -23.79
CA ARG A 517 -3.52 -0.31 -23.84
C ARG A 517 -3.89 1.18 -24.09
N ASP A 518 -3.07 2.10 -23.58
CA ASP A 518 -3.28 3.55 -23.72
C ASP A 518 -2.75 4.10 -25.05
N GLY A 519 -2.20 3.22 -25.91
CA GLY A 519 -1.68 3.55 -27.23
C GLY A 519 -0.22 4.02 -27.23
N ASN A 520 0.49 3.94 -26.10
CA ASN A 520 1.87 4.37 -26.03
C ASN A 520 2.81 3.35 -26.67
N PRO A 521 3.86 3.81 -27.35
CA PRO A 521 4.81 2.93 -27.97
C PRO A 521 5.67 2.20 -26.93
N VAL A 522 5.80 0.89 -27.12
CA VAL A 522 6.57 -0.02 -26.26
C VAL A 522 7.52 -0.82 -27.14
N PHE A 523 8.78 -0.84 -26.76
CA PHE A 523 9.79 -1.72 -27.34
C PHE A 523 9.85 -3.02 -26.53
N LEU A 524 9.64 -4.14 -27.20
CA LEU A 524 9.72 -5.49 -26.64
C LEU A 524 11.09 -6.07 -26.99
N ALA A 525 11.93 -6.27 -25.99
CA ALA A 525 13.30 -6.76 -26.17
C ALA A 525 13.43 -8.24 -25.82
N LYS A 526 14.32 -8.93 -26.51
CA LYS A 526 14.64 -10.36 -26.31
C LYS A 526 15.50 -10.58 -25.07
N SER A 527 16.16 -9.53 -24.58
CA SER A 527 16.99 -9.58 -23.37
C SER A 527 17.24 -8.17 -22.82
N ALA A 528 17.65 -8.08 -21.56
CA ALA A 528 18.08 -6.82 -20.96
C ALA A 528 19.32 -6.22 -21.67
N TRP A 529 20.19 -7.09 -22.22
CA TRP A 529 21.35 -6.66 -23.01
C TRP A 529 20.92 -5.94 -24.29
N GLU A 530 19.91 -6.47 -24.98
CA GLU A 530 19.39 -5.85 -26.22
C GLU A 530 18.86 -4.43 -25.94
N VAL A 531 18.21 -4.20 -24.79
CA VAL A 531 17.76 -2.85 -24.40
C VAL A 531 18.96 -1.88 -24.34
N GLY A 532 20.05 -2.29 -23.68
CA GLY A 532 21.27 -1.45 -23.59
C GLY A 532 21.88 -1.18 -24.96
N TYR A 533 22.07 -2.21 -25.76
CA TYR A 533 22.64 -2.09 -27.10
C TYR A 533 21.84 -1.15 -28.02
N ILE A 534 20.50 -1.28 -27.98
CA ILE A 534 19.60 -0.43 -28.77
C ILE A 534 19.58 0.99 -28.23
N ALA A 535 19.59 1.18 -26.91
CA ALA A 535 19.65 2.51 -26.29
C ALA A 535 20.94 3.27 -26.70
N ASP A 536 22.08 2.60 -26.70
CA ASP A 536 23.35 3.20 -27.15
C ASP A 536 23.31 3.61 -28.63
N ARG A 537 22.67 2.80 -29.47
CA ARG A 537 22.53 3.07 -30.90
C ARG A 537 21.57 4.21 -31.23
N TYR A 538 20.54 4.38 -30.41
CA TYR A 538 19.49 5.40 -30.57
C TYR A 538 19.46 6.36 -29.38
N ALA A 539 20.59 7.07 -29.16
CA ALA A 539 20.79 7.94 -28.00
C ALA A 539 19.71 9.05 -27.80
N LYS A 540 18.95 9.37 -28.86
CA LYS A 540 17.83 10.34 -28.79
C LYS A 540 16.52 9.72 -28.35
N VAL A 541 16.42 8.39 -28.27
CA VAL A 541 15.24 7.64 -27.81
C VAL A 541 15.48 7.18 -26.38
N LYS A 542 14.55 7.52 -25.50
CA LYS A 542 14.58 7.08 -24.10
C LYS A 542 13.83 5.76 -23.96
N PHE A 543 14.42 4.82 -23.19
CA PHE A 543 13.86 3.51 -22.87
C PHE A 543 13.58 3.45 -21.38
N ALA A 544 12.32 3.61 -21.00
CA ALA A 544 11.91 3.69 -19.60
C ALA A 544 11.39 2.35 -19.09
N ALA A 545 11.89 1.92 -17.92
CA ALA A 545 11.36 0.77 -17.18
C ALA A 545 10.12 1.11 -16.36
N THR A 546 9.88 2.40 -16.14
CA THR A 546 8.72 2.92 -15.41
C THR A 546 8.08 4.03 -16.22
N ARG A 547 6.76 4.14 -16.11
CA ARG A 547 6.01 5.24 -16.69
C ARG A 547 5.02 5.77 -15.68
N GLU A 548 5.03 7.06 -15.46
CA GLU A 548 3.93 7.74 -14.76
C GLU A 548 2.74 7.92 -15.70
N ARG A 549 1.55 7.69 -15.19
CA ARG A 549 0.30 7.97 -15.89
C ARG A 549 -0.10 9.41 -15.81
#